data_65e2499ca1d2fc9f09571ae16cb22351
#
_entry.id   65e2499ca1d2fc9f09571ae16cb22351
#
_cell.length_a   1.000
_cell.length_b   1.000
_cell.length_c   1.000
_cell.angle_alpha   90.00
_cell.angle_beta   90.00
_cell.angle_gamma   90.00
#
_symmetry.space_group_name_H-M   'P 1'
#
loop_
_entity.id
_entity.type
_entity.pdbx_description
1 polymer ?
#
loop_
_entity_poly.entity_id
_entity_poly.type
_entity_poly.pdbx_seq_one_letter_code
_entity_poly.pdbx_strand_id
1 'polypeptide(L)'
;NVLYAGEIDCGTFRDFGMCVYFRAPKSFTGEDTVEFHCHGGTEIARGVLRATIEHGARLAERGEFTRRAFLNGKLSLSAAEGIGEMISAQSEAQVRAGYCLLGEQLTREGKRLQDILKECLASVDADVDYPEEDLTEVSRVDILKRLAEVERGLEELLSRYSKGKKIKSGVNVALCGAPNAGKSSLLNALLGYDRAIVSDIAGTTRDCIEGTIELNGVLFHLTDTAG
;
A
#
# COMPACT_ATOMS: atom_id res chain seq x y z
N ASN A 1 6.61 -24.95 -12.13
CA ASN A 1 5.19 -24.58 -12.19
C ASN A 1 4.63 -25.17 -13.49
N VAL A 2 3.52 -25.89 -13.39
CA VAL A 2 2.83 -26.47 -14.55
C VAL A 2 1.40 -25.95 -14.53
N LEU A 3 0.94 -25.50 -15.69
CA LEU A 3 -0.41 -25.04 -15.92
C LEU A 3 -1.21 -26.19 -16.53
N TYR A 4 -2.28 -26.58 -15.89
CA TYR A 4 -3.21 -27.63 -16.36
C TYR A 4 -4.51 -26.96 -16.80
N ALA A 5 -4.96 -27.22 -18.02
CA ALA A 5 -6.28 -26.84 -18.49
C ALA A 5 -7.24 -28.04 -18.39
N GLY A 6 -8.46 -27.80 -17.93
CA GLY A 6 -9.43 -28.88 -17.77
C GLY A 6 -10.73 -28.44 -17.10
N GLU A 7 -11.59 -29.41 -16.84
CA GLU A 7 -12.83 -29.19 -16.10
C GLU A 7 -12.57 -28.98 -14.62
N ILE A 8 -13.23 -27.98 -14.05
CA ILE A 8 -13.29 -27.71 -12.61
C ILE A 8 -14.69 -28.14 -12.14
N ASP A 9 -14.75 -29.19 -11.35
CA ASP A 9 -16.02 -29.68 -10.79
C ASP A 9 -16.39 -28.86 -9.56
N CYS A 10 -17.50 -28.14 -9.64
CA CYS A 10 -18.06 -27.29 -8.59
C CYS A 10 -19.21 -28.00 -7.82
N GLY A 11 -19.39 -29.30 -8.02
CA GLY A 11 -20.45 -30.12 -7.42
C GLY A 11 -21.78 -30.02 -8.18
N THR A 12 -22.39 -28.86 -8.22
CA THR A 12 -23.69 -28.65 -8.89
C THR A 12 -23.58 -28.27 -10.37
N PHE A 13 -22.40 -27.81 -10.80
CA PHE A 13 -22.08 -27.49 -12.19
C PHE A 13 -20.58 -27.68 -12.42
N ARG A 14 -20.16 -27.59 -13.69
CA ARG A 14 -18.74 -27.61 -14.07
C ARG A 14 -18.35 -26.35 -14.81
N ASP A 15 -17.13 -25.93 -14.62
CA ASP A 15 -16.47 -24.89 -15.40
C ASP A 15 -15.26 -25.46 -16.12
N PHE A 16 -14.85 -24.84 -17.21
CA PHE A 16 -13.60 -25.18 -17.91
C PHE A 16 -12.59 -24.08 -17.66
N GLY A 17 -11.51 -24.40 -16.93
CA GLY A 17 -10.56 -23.43 -16.47
C GLY A 17 -9.14 -23.97 -16.46
N MET A 18 -8.29 -23.28 -15.73
CA MET A 18 -6.89 -23.67 -15.56
C MET A 18 -6.54 -23.77 -14.08
N CYS A 19 -5.63 -24.68 -13.76
CA CYS A 19 -5.06 -24.84 -12.41
C CYS A 19 -3.54 -24.76 -12.49
N VAL A 20 -2.95 -23.96 -11.60
CA VAL A 20 -1.49 -23.82 -11.49
C VAL A 20 -1.05 -24.23 -10.10
N TYR A 21 -0.08 -25.11 -10.00
CA TYR A 21 0.61 -25.43 -8.77
C TYR A 21 1.96 -24.73 -8.72
N PHE A 22 2.15 -23.89 -7.71
CA PHE A 22 3.39 -23.19 -7.39
C PHE A 22 4.07 -23.87 -6.22
N ARG A 23 5.19 -24.56 -6.50
CA ARG A 23 5.97 -25.20 -5.46
C ARG A 23 6.80 -24.15 -4.69
N ALA A 24 6.81 -24.29 -3.36
CA ALA A 24 7.66 -23.49 -2.49
C ALA A 24 9.15 -23.51 -2.94
N PRO A 25 9.89 -22.42 -2.82
CA PRO A 25 9.47 -21.08 -2.41
C PRO A 25 8.98 -20.20 -3.59
N LYS A 26 8.70 -20.76 -4.76
CA LYS A 26 8.38 -20.04 -6.02
C LYS A 26 6.88 -19.72 -6.14
N SER A 27 6.29 -19.19 -5.07
CA SER A 27 4.90 -18.72 -5.00
C SER A 27 4.85 -17.32 -4.40
N PHE A 28 3.67 -16.70 -4.38
CA PHE A 28 3.45 -15.40 -3.75
C PHE A 28 3.72 -15.47 -2.24
N THR A 29 3.20 -16.48 -1.57
CA THR A 29 3.38 -16.66 -0.11
C THR A 29 4.73 -17.27 0.28
N GLY A 30 5.47 -17.84 -0.66
CA GLY A 30 6.65 -18.65 -0.38
C GLY A 30 6.33 -20.08 0.06
N GLU A 31 5.06 -20.45 0.15
CA GLU A 31 4.55 -21.79 0.48
C GLU A 31 4.02 -22.46 -0.77
N ASP A 32 3.73 -23.76 -0.70
CA ASP A 32 3.02 -24.44 -1.79
C ASP A 32 1.66 -23.79 -2.00
N THR A 33 1.38 -23.37 -3.23
CA THR A 33 0.17 -22.61 -3.58
C THR A 33 -0.47 -23.18 -4.83
N VAL A 34 -1.79 -23.26 -4.84
CA VAL A 34 -2.60 -23.62 -6.00
C VAL A 34 -3.48 -22.44 -6.38
N GLU A 35 -3.53 -22.13 -7.66
CA GLU A 35 -4.43 -21.12 -8.22
C GLU A 35 -5.37 -21.76 -9.23
N PHE A 36 -6.67 -21.46 -9.10
CA PHE A 36 -7.69 -21.83 -10.07
C PHE A 36 -8.07 -20.59 -10.88
N HIS A 37 -7.93 -20.66 -12.18
CA HIS A 37 -8.33 -19.64 -13.14
C HIS A 37 -9.63 -20.10 -13.79
N CYS A 38 -10.76 -19.59 -13.30
CA CYS A 38 -12.10 -19.91 -13.75
C CYS A 38 -12.72 -18.74 -14.55
N HIS A 39 -13.86 -18.96 -15.20
CA HIS A 39 -14.59 -17.88 -15.86
C HIS A 39 -15.09 -16.83 -14.87
N GLY A 40 -15.22 -15.58 -15.35
CA GLY A 40 -15.50 -14.40 -14.54
C GLY A 40 -17.00 -14.23 -14.18
N GLY A 41 -17.56 -15.17 -13.43
CA GLY A 41 -18.92 -15.08 -12.91
C GLY A 41 -18.95 -15.26 -11.40
N THR A 42 -19.77 -14.47 -10.68
CA THR A 42 -19.86 -14.56 -9.21
C THR A 42 -20.22 -15.97 -8.74
N GLU A 43 -21.16 -16.64 -9.41
CA GLU A 43 -21.59 -18.00 -9.06
C GLU A 43 -20.50 -19.05 -9.37
N ILE A 44 -19.74 -18.84 -10.44
CA ILE A 44 -18.61 -19.71 -10.79
C ILE A 44 -17.55 -19.61 -9.69
N ALA A 45 -17.12 -18.39 -9.35
CA ALA A 45 -16.13 -18.17 -8.30
C ALA A 45 -16.59 -18.74 -6.94
N ARG A 46 -17.88 -18.55 -6.58
CA ARG A 46 -18.47 -19.15 -5.37
C ARG A 46 -18.47 -20.69 -5.41
N GLY A 47 -18.76 -21.26 -6.58
CA GLY A 47 -18.77 -22.72 -6.77
C GLY A 47 -17.38 -23.32 -6.58
N VAL A 48 -16.35 -22.73 -7.20
CA VAL A 48 -14.97 -23.16 -7.05
C VAL A 48 -14.52 -23.03 -5.57
N LEU A 49 -14.84 -21.91 -4.91
CA LEU A 49 -14.52 -21.71 -3.51
C LEU A 49 -15.19 -22.73 -2.61
N ARG A 50 -16.49 -23.02 -2.82
CA ARG A 50 -17.23 -24.04 -2.07
C ARG A 50 -16.60 -25.42 -2.24
N ALA A 51 -16.29 -25.80 -3.49
CA ALA A 51 -15.65 -27.08 -3.78
C ALA A 51 -14.30 -27.22 -3.05
N THR A 52 -13.48 -26.16 -3.02
CA THR A 52 -12.21 -26.20 -2.26
C THR A 52 -12.44 -26.39 -0.77
N ILE A 53 -13.46 -25.75 -0.19
CA ILE A 53 -13.81 -25.91 1.24
C ILE A 53 -14.30 -27.33 1.54
N GLU A 54 -15.14 -27.90 0.70
CA GLU A 54 -15.63 -29.28 0.82
C GLU A 54 -14.48 -30.31 0.76
N HIS A 55 -13.38 -29.96 0.07
CA HIS A 55 -12.17 -30.78 0.02
C HIS A 55 -11.13 -30.42 1.12
N GLY A 56 -11.55 -29.72 2.17
CA GLY A 56 -10.74 -29.52 3.38
C GLY A 56 -9.99 -28.21 3.47
N ALA A 57 -10.16 -27.29 2.53
CA ALA A 57 -9.67 -25.95 2.68
C ALA A 57 -10.55 -25.15 3.67
N ARG A 58 -10.01 -24.06 4.21
CA ARG A 58 -10.79 -23.06 4.96
C ARG A 58 -10.73 -21.72 4.27
N LEU A 59 -11.66 -20.86 4.58
CA LEU A 59 -11.58 -19.46 4.15
C LEU A 59 -10.34 -18.79 4.76
N ALA A 60 -9.62 -18.05 3.93
CA ALA A 60 -8.53 -17.21 4.39
C ALA A 60 -9.07 -15.97 5.12
N GLU A 61 -8.32 -15.50 6.12
CA GLU A 61 -8.58 -14.22 6.76
C GLU A 61 -8.22 -13.06 5.81
N ARG A 62 -8.73 -11.86 6.10
CA ARG A 62 -8.38 -10.66 5.32
C ARG A 62 -6.87 -10.42 5.38
N GLY A 63 -6.23 -10.34 4.21
CA GLY A 63 -4.78 -10.12 4.10
C GLY A 63 -3.90 -11.32 4.46
N GLU A 64 -4.46 -12.53 4.68
CA GLU A 64 -3.71 -13.70 5.10
C GLU A 64 -2.59 -14.08 4.13
N PHE A 65 -2.82 -14.04 2.81
CA PHE A 65 -1.79 -14.34 1.82
C PHE A 65 -0.62 -13.36 1.89
N THR A 66 -0.90 -12.06 2.01
CA THR A 66 0.11 -11.02 2.15
C THR A 66 0.89 -11.16 3.47
N ARG A 67 0.19 -11.48 4.57
CA ARG A 67 0.82 -11.75 5.87
C ARG A 67 1.77 -12.95 5.79
N ARG A 68 1.36 -14.06 5.15
CA ARG A 68 2.23 -15.22 4.95
C ARG A 68 3.45 -14.89 4.11
N ALA A 69 3.26 -14.13 3.02
CA ALA A 69 4.36 -13.65 2.18
C ALA A 69 5.37 -12.82 2.98
N PHE A 70 4.90 -11.93 3.86
CA PHE A 70 5.75 -11.16 4.77
C PHE A 70 6.50 -12.05 5.77
N LEU A 71 5.81 -12.97 6.46
CA LEU A 71 6.42 -13.88 7.44
C LEU A 71 7.47 -14.81 6.81
N ASN A 72 7.27 -15.19 5.56
CA ASN A 72 8.20 -16.02 4.78
C ASN A 72 9.29 -15.21 4.05
N GLY A 73 9.42 -13.91 4.35
CA GLY A 73 10.46 -13.04 3.78
C GLY A 73 10.32 -12.76 2.28
N LYS A 74 9.12 -12.98 1.70
CA LYS A 74 8.84 -12.69 0.28
C LYS A 74 8.54 -11.22 0.03
N LEU A 75 8.03 -10.54 1.04
CA LEU A 75 7.67 -9.12 1.03
C LEU A 75 8.25 -8.43 2.27
N SER A 76 8.65 -7.18 2.13
CA SER A 76 8.89 -6.30 3.28
C SER A 76 7.56 -5.81 3.87
N LEU A 77 7.59 -5.26 5.08
CA LEU A 77 6.40 -4.65 5.68
C LEU A 77 5.85 -3.51 4.81
N SER A 78 6.74 -2.64 4.29
CA SER A 78 6.36 -1.56 3.38
C SER A 78 5.68 -2.06 2.11
N ALA A 79 6.17 -3.18 1.53
CA ALA A 79 5.56 -3.79 0.36
C ALA A 79 4.19 -4.37 0.67
N ALA A 80 4.02 -5.01 1.84
CA ALA A 80 2.73 -5.53 2.30
C ALA A 80 1.70 -4.40 2.53
N GLU A 81 2.11 -3.29 3.15
CA GLU A 81 1.31 -2.08 3.29
C GLU A 81 0.95 -1.48 1.93
N GLY A 82 1.91 -1.42 0.99
CA GLY A 82 1.69 -0.93 -0.37
C GLY A 82 0.60 -1.71 -1.11
N ILE A 83 0.54 -3.03 -0.95
CA ILE A 83 -0.54 -3.86 -1.51
C ILE A 83 -1.90 -3.45 -0.91
N GLY A 84 -1.97 -3.27 0.41
CA GLY A 84 -3.18 -2.81 1.09
C GLY A 84 -3.66 -1.45 0.58
N GLU A 85 -2.74 -0.49 0.44
CA GLU A 85 -3.02 0.84 -0.10
C GLU A 85 -3.54 0.78 -1.54
N MET A 86 -2.93 -0.06 -2.39
CA MET A 86 -3.38 -0.21 -3.79
C MET A 86 -4.78 -0.81 -3.88
N ILE A 87 -5.12 -1.79 -3.02
CA ILE A 87 -6.45 -2.43 -3.01
C ILE A 87 -7.53 -1.45 -2.54
N SER A 88 -7.21 -0.58 -1.57
CA SER A 88 -8.14 0.41 -1.02
C SER A 88 -8.15 1.75 -1.77
N ALA A 89 -7.30 1.89 -2.78
CA ALA A 89 -7.14 3.13 -3.52
C ALA A 89 -8.43 3.54 -4.25
N GLN A 90 -8.78 4.80 -4.14
CA GLN A 90 -9.92 5.44 -4.79
C GLN A 90 -9.47 6.45 -5.87
N SER A 91 -8.17 6.65 -6.06
CA SER A 91 -7.60 7.49 -7.12
C SER A 91 -6.33 6.87 -7.70
N GLU A 92 -5.99 7.24 -8.94
CA GLU A 92 -4.75 6.81 -9.57
C GLU A 92 -3.50 7.22 -8.76
N ALA A 93 -3.53 8.38 -8.12
CA ALA A 93 -2.41 8.84 -7.31
C ALA A 93 -2.19 7.96 -6.09
N GLN A 94 -3.28 7.46 -5.46
CA GLN A 94 -3.19 6.48 -4.38
C GLN A 94 -2.63 5.15 -4.86
N VAL A 95 -3.06 4.65 -6.02
CA VAL A 95 -2.48 3.43 -6.63
C VAL A 95 -0.98 3.59 -6.86
N ARG A 96 -0.55 4.73 -7.43
CA ARG A 96 0.88 5.02 -7.66
C ARG A 96 1.66 5.10 -6.35
N ALA A 97 1.09 5.69 -5.30
CA ALA A 97 1.72 5.76 -3.98
C ALA A 97 1.90 4.36 -3.37
N GLY A 98 0.87 3.51 -3.42
CA GLY A 98 0.95 2.12 -2.99
C GLY A 98 1.98 1.31 -3.80
N TYR A 99 2.05 1.53 -5.11
CA TYR A 99 3.04 0.88 -5.97
C TYR A 99 4.49 1.29 -5.63
N CYS A 100 4.72 2.55 -5.23
CA CYS A 100 6.03 2.99 -4.76
C CYS A 100 6.46 2.26 -3.48
N LEU A 101 5.52 1.98 -2.56
CA LEU A 101 5.77 1.18 -1.36
C LEU A 101 6.05 -0.28 -1.73
N LEU A 102 5.26 -0.86 -2.62
CA LEU A 102 5.48 -2.22 -3.14
C LEU A 102 6.86 -2.36 -3.81
N GLY A 103 7.31 -1.33 -4.52
CA GLY A 103 8.63 -1.28 -5.16
C GLY A 103 9.81 -1.11 -4.20
N GLU A 104 9.55 -1.05 -2.89
CA GLU A 104 10.56 -0.95 -1.81
C GLU A 104 11.51 0.27 -1.91
N GLN A 105 11.09 1.33 -2.59
CA GLN A 105 11.92 2.52 -2.75
C GLN A 105 12.32 3.14 -1.40
N LEU A 106 11.36 3.25 -0.47
CA LEU A 106 11.60 3.77 0.88
C LEU A 106 12.54 2.85 1.68
N THR A 107 12.33 1.54 1.59
CA THR A 107 13.16 0.53 2.25
C THR A 107 14.61 0.60 1.77
N ARG A 108 14.81 0.74 0.45
CA ARG A 108 16.16 0.87 -0.15
C ARG A 108 16.85 2.15 0.28
N GLU A 109 16.14 3.27 0.29
CA GLU A 109 16.72 4.55 0.71
C GLU A 109 17.06 4.53 2.21
N GLY A 110 16.15 4.01 3.06
CA GLY A 110 16.43 3.82 4.48
C GLY A 110 17.64 2.93 4.73
N LYS A 111 17.79 1.84 3.98
CA LYS A 111 18.96 0.96 4.08
C LYS A 111 20.24 1.66 3.66
N ARG A 112 20.23 2.45 2.57
CA ARG A 112 21.37 3.24 2.12
C ARG A 112 21.85 4.19 3.22
N LEU A 113 20.93 4.93 3.85
CA LEU A 113 21.26 5.84 4.95
C LEU A 113 21.79 5.07 6.18
N GLN A 114 21.21 3.92 6.49
CA GLN A 114 21.66 3.05 7.57
C GLN A 114 23.08 2.53 7.32
N ASP A 115 23.42 2.14 6.10
CA ASP A 115 24.74 1.62 5.76
C ASP A 115 25.82 2.72 5.91
N ILE A 116 25.52 3.97 5.54
CA ILE A 116 26.39 5.12 5.80
C ILE A 116 26.64 5.30 7.31
N LEU A 117 25.60 5.19 8.15
CA LEU A 117 25.75 5.28 9.60
C LEU A 117 26.59 4.14 10.18
N LYS A 118 26.42 2.91 9.66
CA LYS A 118 27.22 1.77 10.09
C LYS A 118 28.72 1.94 9.76
N GLU A 119 28.99 2.50 8.57
CA GLU A 119 30.39 2.81 8.19
C GLU A 119 31.00 3.89 9.10
N CYS A 120 30.21 4.92 9.46
CA CYS A 120 30.65 5.92 10.43
C CYS A 120 30.92 5.29 11.81
N LEU A 121 30.03 4.41 12.27
CA LEU A 121 30.18 3.71 13.55
C LEU A 121 31.42 2.83 13.56
N ALA A 122 31.63 2.03 12.51
CA ALA A 122 32.81 1.18 12.37
C ALA A 122 34.10 1.99 12.40
N SER A 123 34.14 3.19 11.81
CA SER A 123 35.29 4.08 11.87
C SER A 123 35.54 4.60 13.28
N VAL A 124 34.49 4.91 14.04
CA VAL A 124 34.62 5.37 15.44
C VAL A 124 35.07 4.20 16.35
N ASP A 125 34.48 3.01 16.16
CA ASP A 125 34.87 1.82 16.94
C ASP A 125 36.34 1.45 16.71
N ALA A 126 36.81 1.53 15.46
CA ALA A 126 38.25 1.31 15.15
C ALA A 126 39.15 2.32 15.85
N ASP A 127 38.75 3.58 15.97
CA ASP A 127 39.51 4.63 16.67
C ASP A 127 39.59 4.39 18.18
N VAL A 128 38.52 3.87 18.76
CA VAL A 128 38.47 3.52 20.18
C VAL A 128 39.31 2.29 20.48
N ASP A 129 39.32 1.30 19.58
CA ASP A 129 40.05 0.05 19.78
C ASP A 129 41.56 0.20 19.50
N TYR A 130 41.96 1.15 18.66
CA TYR A 130 43.36 1.39 18.27
C TYR A 130 43.78 2.86 18.47
N PRO A 131 43.77 3.37 19.71
CA PRO A 131 44.04 4.77 20.01
C PRO A 131 45.45 5.25 19.67
N GLU A 132 46.39 4.34 19.40
CA GLU A 132 47.76 4.66 18.99
C GLU A 132 47.92 4.93 17.49
N GLU A 133 46.90 4.56 16.69
CA GLU A 133 46.81 4.90 15.28
C GLU A 133 45.99 6.18 15.17
N ASP A 134 46.62 7.36 15.21
CA ASP A 134 45.96 8.65 15.05
C ASP A 134 44.98 8.60 13.87
N LEU A 135 43.64 8.53 14.14
CA LEU A 135 42.64 8.91 13.16
C LEU A 135 42.94 10.36 12.76
N THR A 136 43.48 10.51 11.57
CA THR A 136 43.85 11.81 11.04
C THR A 136 42.63 12.72 11.04
N GLU A 137 42.84 14.05 11.16
CA GLU A 137 41.75 15.05 11.03
C GLU A 137 40.84 14.81 9.79
N VAL A 138 41.39 14.18 8.74
CA VAL A 138 40.71 13.74 7.53
C VAL A 138 39.59 12.74 7.86
N SER A 139 39.80 11.81 8.77
CA SER A 139 38.77 10.83 9.17
C SER A 139 37.58 11.48 9.90
N ARG A 140 37.85 12.46 10.76
CA ARG A 140 36.82 13.19 11.48
C ARG A 140 35.96 14.08 10.54
N VAL A 141 36.61 14.75 9.60
CA VAL A 141 35.93 15.56 8.58
C VAL A 141 35.06 14.68 7.69
N ASP A 142 35.52 13.48 7.33
CA ASP A 142 34.73 12.55 6.51
C ASP A 142 33.51 12.03 7.23
N ILE A 143 33.62 11.69 8.51
CA ILE A 143 32.46 11.28 9.34
C ILE A 143 31.42 12.41 9.38
N LEU A 144 31.82 13.65 9.60
CA LEU A 144 30.90 14.80 9.62
C LEU A 144 30.22 15.02 8.26
N LYS A 145 30.94 14.84 7.14
CA LYS A 145 30.33 14.91 5.80
C LYS A 145 29.30 13.82 5.57
N ARG A 146 29.58 12.59 5.98
CA ARG A 146 28.65 11.46 5.88
C ARG A 146 27.41 11.65 6.76
N LEU A 147 27.57 12.16 7.97
CA LEU A 147 26.42 12.51 8.83
C LEU A 147 25.55 13.61 8.21
N ALA A 148 26.15 14.64 7.61
CA ALA A 148 25.42 15.67 6.89
C ALA A 148 24.69 15.12 5.63
N GLU A 149 25.26 14.09 4.97
CA GLU A 149 24.55 13.39 3.88
C GLU A 149 23.31 12.65 4.40
N VAL A 150 23.42 11.94 5.52
CA VAL A 150 22.28 11.25 6.16
C VAL A 150 21.22 12.24 6.58
N GLU A 151 21.58 13.35 7.24
CA GLU A 151 20.66 14.41 7.64
C GLU A 151 19.87 14.94 6.45
N ARG A 152 20.54 15.31 5.37
CA ARG A 152 19.92 15.80 4.13
C ARG A 152 18.98 14.75 3.53
N GLY A 153 19.39 13.46 3.48
CA GLY A 153 18.55 12.38 3.00
C GLY A 153 17.27 12.22 3.82
N LEU A 154 17.35 12.32 5.15
CA LEU A 154 16.19 12.28 6.04
C LEU A 154 15.29 13.51 5.86
N GLU A 155 15.84 14.71 5.71
CA GLU A 155 15.08 15.93 5.42
C GLU A 155 14.32 15.84 4.09
N GLU A 156 14.94 15.28 3.05
CA GLU A 156 14.26 15.03 1.78
C GLU A 156 13.08 14.06 1.93
N LEU A 157 13.24 12.97 2.69
CA LEU A 157 12.15 12.03 2.98
C LEU A 157 11.02 12.72 3.76
N LEU A 158 11.33 13.52 4.78
CA LEU A 158 10.36 14.28 5.56
C LEU A 158 9.62 15.32 4.71
N SER A 159 10.32 16.02 3.80
CA SER A 159 9.69 17.01 2.92
C SER A 159 8.61 16.41 2.01
N ARG A 160 8.77 15.16 1.63
CA ARG A 160 7.81 14.39 0.79
C ARG A 160 6.62 13.88 1.59
N TYR A 161 6.77 13.71 2.90
CA TYR A 161 5.73 13.14 3.76
C TYR A 161 4.41 13.92 3.73
N SER A 162 4.46 15.24 3.79
CA SER A 162 3.27 16.10 3.80
C SER A 162 2.44 15.99 2.52
N LYS A 163 3.11 15.82 1.36
CA LYS A 163 2.46 15.59 0.07
C LYS A 163 1.86 14.18 0.00
N GLY A 164 2.62 13.17 0.43
CA GLY A 164 2.15 11.79 0.48
C GLY A 164 0.93 11.62 1.39
N LYS A 165 0.90 12.27 2.54
CA LYS A 165 -0.25 12.26 3.45
C LYS A 165 -1.53 12.78 2.78
N LYS A 166 -1.45 13.88 2.02
CA LYS A 166 -2.61 14.43 1.29
C LYS A 166 -3.10 13.49 0.19
N ILE A 167 -2.20 12.78 -0.50
CA ILE A 167 -2.58 11.80 -1.50
C ILE A 167 -3.31 10.62 -0.84
N LYS A 168 -2.77 10.11 0.29
CA LYS A 168 -3.32 8.96 0.99
C LYS A 168 -4.68 9.24 1.62
N SER A 169 -4.78 10.29 2.45
CA SER A 169 -5.97 10.59 3.24
C SER A 169 -6.97 11.52 2.58
N GLY A 170 -6.64 12.06 1.41
CA GLY A 170 -7.43 13.13 0.82
C GLY A 170 -7.36 14.45 1.62
N VAL A 171 -8.18 15.39 1.24
CA VAL A 171 -8.33 16.70 1.88
C VAL A 171 -9.80 16.88 2.29
N ASN A 172 -10.04 17.09 3.57
CA ASN A 172 -11.38 17.39 4.06
C ASN A 172 -11.69 18.87 3.79
N VAL A 173 -12.81 19.14 3.13
CA VAL A 173 -13.29 20.48 2.79
C VAL A 173 -14.68 20.69 3.32
N ALA A 174 -14.82 21.66 4.22
CA ALA A 174 -16.11 22.07 4.74
C ALA A 174 -16.64 23.30 3.97
N LEU A 175 -17.87 23.21 3.47
CA LEU A 175 -18.55 24.32 2.82
C LEU A 175 -19.29 25.15 3.89
N CYS A 176 -18.76 26.32 4.21
CA CYS A 176 -19.31 27.22 5.21
C CYS A 176 -19.89 28.50 4.57
N GLY A 177 -20.96 29.04 5.15
CA GLY A 177 -21.56 30.31 4.67
C GLY A 177 -22.96 30.52 5.23
N ALA A 178 -23.51 31.70 5.01
CA ALA A 178 -24.84 32.07 5.47
C ALA A 178 -25.94 31.11 4.94
N PRO A 179 -27.07 30.97 5.63
CA PRO A 179 -28.20 30.24 5.11
C PRO A 179 -28.59 30.75 3.70
N ASN A 180 -28.98 29.85 2.81
CA ASN A 180 -29.35 30.16 1.42
C ASN A 180 -28.24 30.81 0.54
N ALA A 181 -26.97 30.74 0.94
CA ALA A 181 -25.83 31.24 0.14
C ALA A 181 -25.46 30.34 -1.08
N GLY A 182 -26.22 29.28 -1.34
CA GLY A 182 -25.98 28.39 -2.47
C GLY A 182 -24.95 27.24 -2.17
N LYS A 183 -24.65 26.97 -0.91
CA LYS A 183 -23.71 25.90 -0.51
C LYS A 183 -24.06 24.54 -1.11
N SER A 184 -25.30 24.09 -0.91
CA SER A 184 -25.79 22.80 -1.43
C SER A 184 -25.83 22.77 -2.97
N SER A 185 -26.14 23.92 -3.62
CA SER A 185 -26.07 24.03 -5.08
C SER A 185 -24.64 23.90 -5.61
N LEU A 186 -23.68 24.51 -4.92
CA LEU A 186 -22.26 24.37 -5.23
C LEU A 186 -21.78 22.92 -5.02
N LEU A 187 -22.18 22.30 -3.90
CA LEU A 187 -21.87 20.91 -3.61
C LEU A 187 -22.41 19.98 -4.71
N ASN A 188 -23.69 20.12 -5.06
CA ASN A 188 -24.31 19.34 -6.13
C ASN A 188 -23.63 19.55 -7.49
N ALA A 189 -23.23 20.78 -7.80
CA ALA A 189 -22.48 21.08 -9.02
C ALA A 189 -21.10 20.42 -9.03
N LEU A 190 -20.40 20.39 -7.89
CA LEU A 190 -19.12 19.70 -7.75
C LEU A 190 -19.28 18.18 -7.84
N LEU A 191 -20.32 17.60 -7.25
CA LEU A 191 -20.60 16.16 -7.29
C LEU A 191 -21.15 15.71 -8.66
N GLY A 192 -21.75 16.60 -9.44
CA GLY A 192 -22.18 16.35 -10.82
C GLY A 192 -21.05 16.32 -11.86
N TYR A 193 -19.80 16.55 -11.47
CA TYR A 193 -18.64 16.41 -12.33
C TYR A 193 -18.32 14.93 -12.58
N ASP A 194 -17.94 14.54 -13.79
CA ASP A 194 -17.68 13.15 -14.26
C ASP A 194 -16.65 12.36 -13.42
N ARG A 195 -16.07 12.94 -12.40
CA ARG A 195 -15.06 12.36 -11.50
C ARG A 195 -15.53 12.29 -10.04
N ALA A 196 -16.81 12.45 -9.78
CA ALA A 196 -17.33 12.27 -8.43
C ALA A 196 -17.50 10.78 -8.11
N ILE A 197 -16.83 10.33 -7.06
CA ILE A 197 -17.02 8.99 -6.49
C ILE A 197 -18.10 9.14 -5.42
N VAL A 198 -19.35 8.79 -5.75
CA VAL A 198 -20.41 8.73 -4.75
C VAL A 198 -20.23 7.43 -3.97
N SER A 199 -19.79 7.52 -2.73
CA SER A 199 -19.67 6.37 -1.85
C SER A 199 -20.91 6.28 -0.97
N ASP A 200 -21.74 5.25 -1.18
CA ASP A 200 -22.84 4.85 -0.30
C ASP A 200 -22.34 4.16 0.99
N ILE A 201 -21.34 4.71 1.66
CA ILE A 201 -20.95 4.19 2.97
C ILE A 201 -21.81 4.87 4.04
N ALA A 202 -23.00 4.30 4.26
CA ALA A 202 -23.80 4.56 5.43
C ALA A 202 -23.11 3.98 6.66
N GLY A 203 -22.66 4.82 7.57
CA GLY A 203 -22.30 4.35 8.90
C GLY A 203 -21.14 5.03 9.57
N THR A 204 -21.33 6.27 10.03
CA THR A 204 -20.90 6.71 11.36
C THR A 204 -21.49 8.08 11.63
N THR A 205 -22.27 8.16 12.71
CA THR A 205 -23.06 9.29 13.17
C THR A 205 -22.23 10.42 13.75
N ARG A 206 -21.32 11.07 13.02
CA ARG A 206 -20.72 12.36 13.43
C ARG A 206 -20.04 13.18 12.33
N ASP A 207 -19.73 12.63 11.16
CA ASP A 207 -19.16 13.43 10.06
C ASP A 207 -20.03 13.19 8.82
N CYS A 208 -20.92 14.13 8.50
CA CYS A 208 -21.67 14.11 7.27
C CYS A 208 -20.73 14.44 6.11
N ILE A 209 -19.98 13.45 5.59
CA ILE A 209 -19.30 13.57 4.31
C ILE A 209 -20.39 13.41 3.26
N GLU A 210 -20.73 14.48 2.56
CA GLU A 210 -21.78 14.47 1.55
C GLU A 210 -21.30 14.01 0.17
N GLY A 211 -19.98 13.98 -0.05
CA GLY A 211 -19.40 13.42 -1.26
C GLY A 211 -17.90 13.54 -1.36
N THR A 212 -17.32 12.76 -2.29
CA THR A 212 -15.90 12.80 -2.58
C THR A 212 -15.67 13.09 -4.06
N ILE A 213 -14.79 14.02 -4.37
CA ILE A 213 -14.37 14.33 -5.74
C ILE A 213 -12.87 14.14 -5.89
N GLU A 214 -12.42 13.77 -7.08
CA GLU A 214 -11.00 13.69 -7.42
C GLU A 214 -10.62 14.91 -8.27
N LEU A 215 -9.61 15.68 -7.80
CA LEU A 215 -9.02 16.77 -8.55
C LEU A 215 -7.50 16.58 -8.63
N ASN A 216 -6.99 16.43 -9.85
CA ASN A 216 -5.55 16.23 -10.11
C ASN A 216 -4.93 15.05 -9.31
N GLY A 217 -5.69 13.97 -9.14
CA GLY A 217 -5.25 12.78 -8.42
C GLY A 217 -5.36 12.86 -6.90
N VAL A 218 -5.85 13.97 -6.36
CA VAL A 218 -6.10 14.15 -4.92
C VAL A 218 -7.59 14.06 -4.64
N LEU A 219 -7.96 13.29 -3.62
CA LEU A 219 -9.34 13.19 -3.16
C LEU A 219 -9.69 14.37 -2.26
N PHE A 220 -10.86 14.95 -2.49
CA PHE A 220 -11.45 15.99 -1.65
C PHE A 220 -12.77 15.47 -1.08
N HIS A 221 -12.82 15.32 0.24
CA HIS A 221 -14.01 14.92 0.97
C HIS A 221 -14.79 16.17 1.33
N LEU A 222 -15.92 16.37 0.64
CA LEU A 222 -16.76 17.56 0.79
C LEU A 222 -17.81 17.31 1.87
N THR A 223 -17.93 18.24 2.80
CA THR A 223 -18.93 18.22 3.88
C THR A 223 -19.72 19.51 3.83
N ASP A 224 -21.05 19.44 3.75
CA ASP A 224 -21.91 20.60 3.97
C ASP A 224 -22.08 20.81 5.49
N THR A 225 -21.67 21.95 5.99
CA THR A 225 -21.98 22.32 7.37
C THR A 225 -23.39 22.85 7.39
N ALA A 226 -24.31 22.08 7.99
CA ALA A 226 -25.64 22.59 8.30
C ALA A 226 -25.49 23.93 9.04
N GLY A 227 -26.04 24.99 8.45
CA GLY A 227 -26.01 26.32 9.00
C GLY A 227 -26.91 26.47 10.23
#